data_5ec4a5502870457bfcd67a4db1de13ae
#
_entry.id   5ec4a5502870457bfcd67a4db1de13ae
#
_cell.length_a   1.000
_cell.length_b   1.000
_cell.length_c   1.000
_cell.angle_alpha   90.00
_cell.angle_beta   90.00
_cell.angle_gamma   90.00
#
_symmetry.space_group_name_H-M   'P 1'
#
loop_
_entity.id
_entity.type
_entity.pdbx_description
1 polymer ?
#
loop_
_entity_poly.entity_id
_entity_poly.type
_entity_poly.pdbx_seq_one_letter_code
_entity_poly.pdbx_strand_id
1 'polypeptide(L)'
;MSNVFEFVAQARGRSGKNAARNARRQGDVPAVIYGGHQEPQMLVLNHNEVIKHLEHEAVYSHILDVTIDGKTEKAVLKGVQRNPARFQIMHLDFMRVSMTEAIKVHVPLHFINESTSVGGKKGGVAAHSLVDIEVSCLPGALPEFIEVNLANLDIGASIHLSDLVLPAGVEIVALAQGPEHDLPVVSMMPGKVGQDESAA
;
A
#
# COMPACT_ATOMS: atom_id res chain seq x y z
N MET A 1 8.02 -16.59 -11.15
CA MET A 1 6.64 -16.78 -11.66
C MET A 1 5.88 -15.57 -11.15
N SER A 2 5.46 -14.67 -12.04
CA SER A 2 4.66 -13.49 -11.65
C SER A 2 3.31 -13.98 -11.15
N ASN A 3 3.02 -13.81 -9.87
CA ASN A 3 1.69 -14.03 -9.32
C ASN A 3 0.76 -13.00 -9.96
N VAL A 4 0.01 -13.42 -10.96
CA VAL A 4 -1.04 -12.60 -11.55
C VAL A 4 -2.25 -12.72 -10.62
N PHE A 5 -2.57 -11.65 -9.91
CA PHE A 5 -3.78 -11.61 -9.08
C PHE A 5 -4.96 -11.26 -9.98
N GLU A 6 -5.90 -12.21 -10.10
CA GLU A 6 -7.10 -12.03 -10.90
C GLU A 6 -8.31 -11.74 -9.99
N PHE A 7 -8.96 -10.62 -10.24
CA PHE A 7 -10.21 -10.24 -9.57
C PHE A 7 -11.39 -10.43 -10.52
N VAL A 8 -12.30 -11.33 -10.18
CA VAL A 8 -13.53 -11.52 -10.95
C VAL A 8 -14.59 -10.55 -10.47
N ALA A 9 -15.06 -9.69 -11.36
CA ALA A 9 -16.02 -8.64 -11.09
C ALA A 9 -17.22 -8.72 -12.05
N GLN A 10 -18.37 -8.27 -11.59
CA GLN A 10 -19.56 -8.08 -12.39
C GLN A 10 -19.90 -6.60 -12.50
N ALA A 11 -20.33 -6.15 -13.68
CA ALA A 11 -20.77 -4.79 -13.86
C ALA A 11 -22.09 -4.53 -13.13
N ARG A 12 -22.18 -3.39 -12.44
CA ARG A 12 -23.35 -2.98 -11.66
C ARG A 12 -24.06 -1.80 -12.32
N GLY A 13 -25.28 -2.00 -12.81
CA GLY A 13 -26.07 -0.96 -13.47
C GLY A 13 -26.76 0.04 -12.53
N ARG A 14 -26.84 -0.24 -11.20
CA ARG A 14 -27.52 0.64 -10.24
C ARG A 14 -26.53 1.32 -9.30
N SER A 15 -26.58 2.64 -9.25
CA SER A 15 -25.82 3.48 -8.33
C SER A 15 -26.60 3.77 -7.02
N GLY A 16 -25.89 4.36 -6.05
CA GLY A 16 -26.45 4.94 -4.86
C GLY A 16 -26.37 4.08 -3.60
N LYS A 17 -26.72 4.71 -2.46
CA LYS A 17 -26.58 4.17 -1.10
C LYS A 17 -27.29 2.83 -0.90
N ASN A 18 -28.50 2.70 -1.43
CA ASN A 18 -29.31 1.50 -1.23
C ASN A 18 -28.76 0.30 -2.01
N ALA A 19 -28.27 0.52 -3.25
CA ALA A 19 -27.68 -0.51 -4.07
C ALA A 19 -26.38 -1.03 -3.44
N ALA A 20 -25.50 -0.16 -2.98
CA ALA A 20 -24.26 -0.53 -2.28
C ALA A 20 -24.54 -1.27 -0.95
N ARG A 21 -25.58 -0.85 -0.20
CA ARG A 21 -25.99 -1.52 1.03
C ARG A 21 -26.54 -2.92 0.78
N ASN A 22 -27.28 -3.11 -0.30
CA ASN A 22 -27.80 -4.42 -0.69
C ASN A 22 -26.68 -5.37 -1.10
N ALA A 23 -25.72 -4.93 -1.93
CA ALA A 23 -24.56 -5.73 -2.29
C ALA A 23 -23.82 -6.24 -1.04
N ARG A 24 -23.51 -5.36 -0.08
CA ARG A 24 -22.83 -5.76 1.18
C ARG A 24 -23.64 -6.73 2.02
N ARG A 25 -24.98 -6.68 1.98
CA ARG A 25 -25.84 -7.65 2.68
C ARG A 25 -25.83 -9.02 2.02
N GLN A 26 -25.61 -9.07 0.72
CA GLN A 26 -25.49 -10.30 -0.06
C GLN A 26 -24.10 -10.96 0.05
N GLY A 27 -23.16 -10.30 0.74
CA GLY A 27 -21.78 -10.78 0.87
C GLY A 27 -20.89 -10.31 -0.26
N ASP A 28 -21.27 -9.21 -0.93
CA ASP A 28 -20.49 -8.63 -2.02
C ASP A 28 -19.87 -7.31 -1.63
N VAL A 29 -18.78 -6.94 -2.32
CA VAL A 29 -18.07 -5.67 -2.17
C VAL A 29 -18.36 -4.79 -3.38
N PRO A 30 -18.97 -3.63 -3.20
CA PRO A 30 -19.06 -2.64 -4.25
C PRO A 30 -17.68 -2.06 -4.55
N ALA A 31 -17.37 -1.90 -5.83
CA ALA A 31 -16.11 -1.32 -6.30
C ALA A 31 -16.37 -0.37 -7.47
N VAL A 32 -15.34 0.36 -7.85
CA VAL A 32 -15.30 1.19 -9.05
C VAL A 32 -13.97 1.00 -9.77
N ILE A 33 -14.03 0.96 -11.10
CA ILE A 33 -12.84 1.02 -11.96
C ILE A 33 -12.92 2.28 -12.82
N TYR A 34 -11.84 3.07 -12.84
CA TYR A 34 -11.77 4.34 -13.55
C TYR A 34 -10.38 4.54 -14.19
N GLY A 35 -10.23 5.58 -15.01
CA GLY A 35 -8.98 5.86 -15.73
C GLY A 35 -8.91 5.21 -17.11
N GLY A 36 -7.74 5.30 -17.79
CA GLY A 36 -7.51 4.75 -19.12
C GLY A 36 -8.37 5.39 -20.22
N HIS A 37 -8.73 6.67 -20.06
CA HIS A 37 -9.59 7.43 -20.99
C HIS A 37 -10.97 6.80 -21.24
N GLN A 38 -11.43 5.92 -20.34
CA GLN A 38 -12.75 5.28 -20.38
C GLN A 38 -13.63 5.81 -19.24
N GLU A 39 -14.94 5.72 -19.43
CA GLU A 39 -15.89 6.08 -18.37
C GLU A 39 -15.73 5.20 -17.12
N PRO A 40 -15.87 5.77 -15.92
CA PRO A 40 -15.89 5.01 -14.69
C PRO A 40 -16.99 3.96 -14.68
N GLN A 41 -16.65 2.72 -14.34
CA GLN A 41 -17.58 1.61 -14.28
C GLN A 41 -17.74 1.11 -12.85
N MET A 42 -18.98 0.97 -12.42
CA MET A 42 -19.30 0.40 -11.11
C MET A 42 -19.26 -1.12 -11.18
N LEU A 43 -18.62 -1.72 -10.19
CA LEU A 43 -18.39 -3.14 -10.09
C LEU A 43 -18.96 -3.71 -8.78
N VAL A 44 -19.08 -5.02 -8.78
CA VAL A 44 -19.38 -5.83 -7.61
C VAL A 44 -18.48 -7.06 -7.65
N LEU A 45 -17.84 -7.36 -6.50
CA LEU A 45 -16.94 -8.51 -6.33
C LEU A 45 -17.39 -9.34 -5.13
N ASN A 46 -17.05 -10.63 -5.12
CA ASN A 46 -17.30 -11.50 -3.98
C ASN A 46 -16.37 -11.14 -2.80
N HIS A 47 -16.96 -10.89 -1.62
CA HIS A 47 -16.21 -10.46 -0.43
C HIS A 47 -15.15 -11.46 0.04
N ASN A 48 -15.44 -12.76 -0.04
CA ASN A 48 -14.52 -13.79 0.43
C ASN A 48 -13.29 -13.91 -0.48
N GLU A 49 -13.48 -13.76 -1.80
CA GLU A 49 -12.38 -13.74 -2.77
C GLU A 49 -11.51 -12.49 -2.58
N VAL A 50 -12.15 -11.34 -2.41
CA VAL A 50 -11.46 -10.07 -2.14
C VAL A 50 -10.59 -10.16 -0.89
N ILE A 51 -11.09 -10.72 0.22
CA ILE A 51 -10.28 -10.86 1.45
C ILE A 51 -9.05 -11.72 1.18
N LYS A 52 -9.18 -12.87 0.54
CA LYS A 52 -8.06 -13.76 0.22
C LYS A 52 -6.97 -13.06 -0.60
N HIS A 53 -7.37 -12.25 -1.59
CA HIS A 53 -6.40 -11.48 -2.38
C HIS A 53 -5.74 -10.40 -1.54
N LEU A 54 -6.49 -9.67 -0.69
CA LEU A 54 -5.97 -8.59 0.15
C LEU A 54 -5.11 -9.06 1.33
N GLU A 55 -5.01 -10.37 1.59
CA GLU A 55 -4.04 -10.98 2.52
C GLU A 55 -2.60 -10.91 1.96
N HIS A 56 -2.46 -10.79 0.65
CA HIS A 56 -1.17 -10.67 -0.01
C HIS A 56 -0.79 -9.20 -0.17
N GLU A 57 0.30 -8.77 0.44
CA GLU A 57 0.79 -7.38 0.34
C GLU A 57 1.06 -6.95 -1.10
N ALA A 58 1.54 -7.88 -1.93
CA ALA A 58 1.80 -7.64 -3.34
C ALA A 58 0.59 -7.11 -4.13
N VAL A 59 -0.65 -7.35 -3.69
CA VAL A 59 -1.87 -6.84 -4.33
C VAL A 59 -1.93 -5.31 -4.34
N TYR A 60 -1.32 -4.65 -3.36
CA TYR A 60 -1.34 -3.18 -3.23
C TYR A 60 -0.34 -2.51 -4.17
N SER A 61 0.72 -3.23 -4.55
CA SER A 61 1.83 -2.72 -5.37
C SER A 61 1.97 -3.41 -6.72
N HIS A 62 1.06 -4.34 -7.10
CA HIS A 62 1.10 -5.02 -8.39
C HIS A 62 0.02 -4.55 -9.36
N ILE A 63 0.27 -4.81 -10.66
CA ILE A 63 -0.76 -4.71 -11.68
C ILE A 63 -1.65 -5.94 -11.56
N LEU A 64 -2.94 -5.69 -11.39
CA LEU A 64 -3.98 -6.70 -11.22
C LEU A 64 -4.72 -6.93 -12.54
N ASP A 65 -5.13 -8.15 -12.77
CA ASP A 65 -6.05 -8.48 -13.84
C ASP A 65 -7.48 -8.47 -13.27
N VAL A 66 -8.30 -7.51 -13.72
CA VAL A 66 -9.70 -7.38 -13.31
C VAL A 66 -10.58 -7.88 -14.44
N THR A 67 -11.19 -9.05 -14.27
CA THR A 67 -12.09 -9.65 -15.25
C THR A 67 -13.51 -9.18 -15.01
N ILE A 68 -14.04 -8.34 -15.92
CA ILE A 68 -15.36 -7.72 -15.84
C ILE A 68 -16.24 -8.35 -16.92
N ASP A 69 -17.27 -9.10 -16.52
CA ASP A 69 -18.20 -9.77 -17.45
C ASP A 69 -17.48 -10.54 -18.58
N GLY A 70 -16.33 -11.17 -18.26
CA GLY A 70 -15.51 -11.96 -19.19
C GLY A 70 -14.48 -11.17 -20.00
N LYS A 71 -14.33 -9.87 -19.76
CA LYS A 71 -13.25 -9.04 -20.32
C LYS A 71 -12.23 -8.70 -19.25
N THR A 72 -10.96 -9.01 -19.48
CA THR A 72 -9.88 -8.72 -18.53
C THR A 72 -9.27 -7.35 -18.83
N GLU A 73 -9.21 -6.49 -17.82
CA GLU A 73 -8.59 -5.18 -17.88
C GLU A 73 -7.46 -5.11 -16.84
N LYS A 74 -6.35 -4.46 -17.20
CA LYS A 74 -5.22 -4.24 -16.27
C LYS A 74 -5.49 -3.00 -15.42
N ALA A 75 -5.40 -3.17 -14.11
CA ALA A 75 -5.64 -2.10 -13.16
C ALA A 75 -4.70 -2.20 -11.95
N VAL A 76 -4.56 -1.11 -11.21
CA VAL A 76 -3.93 -1.09 -9.88
C VAL A 76 -4.98 -0.80 -8.83
N LEU A 77 -4.79 -1.34 -7.64
CA LEU A 77 -5.64 -1.07 -6.48
C LEU A 77 -5.23 0.28 -5.88
N LYS A 78 -6.09 1.30 -6.05
CA LYS A 78 -5.80 2.65 -5.57
C LYS A 78 -6.30 2.89 -4.15
N GLY A 79 -7.38 2.21 -3.74
CA GLY A 79 -7.93 2.40 -2.41
C GLY A 79 -8.75 1.21 -1.93
N VAL A 80 -8.66 0.94 -0.63
CA VAL A 80 -9.44 -0.08 0.08
C VAL A 80 -10.11 0.55 1.29
N GLN A 81 -11.43 0.56 1.33
CA GLN A 81 -12.17 0.98 2.51
C GLN A 81 -12.53 -0.23 3.36
N ARG A 82 -12.08 -0.23 4.61
CA ARG A 82 -12.35 -1.29 5.60
C ARG A 82 -13.28 -0.78 6.69
N ASN A 83 -14.10 -1.66 7.22
CA ASN A 83 -14.90 -1.36 8.39
C ASN A 83 -14.01 -1.45 9.65
N PRO A 84 -13.87 -0.39 10.48
CA PRO A 84 -12.99 -0.42 11.64
C PRO A 84 -13.45 -1.38 12.76
N ALA A 85 -14.76 -1.70 12.82
CA ALA A 85 -15.33 -2.54 13.85
C ALA A 85 -15.52 -4.01 13.42
N ARG A 86 -15.40 -4.31 12.14
CA ARG A 86 -15.61 -5.65 11.58
C ARG A 86 -14.60 -5.91 10.50
N PHE A 87 -14.17 -7.16 10.34
CA PHE A 87 -13.32 -7.59 9.23
C PHE A 87 -14.13 -7.64 7.92
N GLN A 88 -14.54 -6.46 7.46
CA GLN A 88 -15.37 -6.34 6.26
C GLN A 88 -14.81 -5.25 5.35
N ILE A 89 -14.60 -5.61 4.08
CA ILE A 89 -14.25 -4.65 3.04
C ILE A 89 -15.52 -3.92 2.61
N MET A 90 -15.46 -2.60 2.61
CA MET A 90 -16.60 -1.73 2.32
C MET A 90 -16.61 -1.24 0.88
N HIS A 91 -15.44 -0.98 0.31
CA HIS A 91 -15.28 -0.49 -1.06
C HIS A 91 -13.87 -0.76 -1.58
N LEU A 92 -13.75 -0.92 -2.89
CA LEU A 92 -12.48 -1.01 -3.62
C LEU A 92 -12.47 -0.01 -4.77
N ASP A 93 -11.32 0.66 -4.93
CA ASP A 93 -11.08 1.61 -6.00
C ASP A 93 -9.96 1.07 -6.89
N PHE A 94 -10.29 0.75 -8.15
CA PHE A 94 -9.34 0.31 -9.16
C PHE A 94 -9.09 1.43 -10.16
N MET A 95 -7.82 1.61 -10.54
CA MET A 95 -7.42 2.54 -11.59
C MET A 95 -6.85 1.75 -12.75
N ARG A 96 -7.44 1.91 -13.96
CA ARG A 96 -6.93 1.30 -15.20
C ARG A 96 -5.53 1.79 -15.48
N VAL A 97 -4.68 0.90 -15.94
CA VAL A 97 -3.27 1.19 -16.19
C VAL A 97 -2.98 1.08 -17.69
N SER A 98 -2.33 2.13 -18.21
CA SER A 98 -1.70 2.13 -19.53
C SER A 98 -0.20 1.94 -19.36
N MET A 99 0.42 1.06 -20.16
CA MET A 99 1.87 0.79 -20.07
C MET A 99 2.75 1.99 -20.43
N THR A 100 2.16 3.05 -21.00
CA THR A 100 2.86 4.25 -21.46
C THR A 100 2.77 5.43 -20.49
N GLU A 101 1.90 5.36 -19.48
CA GLU A 101 1.65 6.46 -18.54
C GLU A 101 2.26 6.13 -17.17
N ALA A 102 2.90 7.14 -16.57
CA ALA A 102 3.36 7.01 -15.18
C ALA A 102 2.17 6.93 -14.22
N ILE A 103 2.24 6.00 -13.30
CA ILE A 103 1.20 5.79 -12.29
C ILE A 103 1.74 6.17 -10.90
N LYS A 104 0.84 6.64 -10.04
CA LYS A 104 1.14 6.90 -8.63
C LYS A 104 0.52 5.80 -7.79
N VAL A 105 1.33 5.05 -7.07
CA VAL A 105 0.91 3.90 -6.25
C VAL A 105 1.57 3.97 -4.88
N HIS A 106 0.90 3.49 -3.85
CA HIS A 106 1.47 3.28 -2.53
C HIS A 106 2.22 1.95 -2.51
N VAL A 107 3.50 2.00 -2.16
CA VAL A 107 4.37 0.83 -2.05
C VAL A 107 4.75 0.64 -0.59
N PRO A 108 4.59 -0.58 -0.03
CA PRO A 108 4.93 -0.86 1.35
C PRO A 108 6.44 -0.83 1.58
N LEU A 109 6.84 -0.45 2.81
CA LEU A 109 8.21 -0.44 3.28
C LEU A 109 8.49 -1.67 4.11
N HIS A 110 9.52 -2.43 3.76
CA HIS A 110 10.00 -3.58 4.53
C HIS A 110 11.24 -3.19 5.31
N PHE A 111 11.12 -3.15 6.63
CA PHE A 111 12.22 -2.82 7.53
C PHE A 111 13.03 -4.07 7.86
N ILE A 112 14.31 -4.05 7.51
CA ILE A 112 15.24 -5.17 7.75
C ILE A 112 16.28 -4.80 8.79
N ASN A 113 16.81 -5.83 9.52
CA ASN A 113 17.86 -5.69 10.52
C ASN A 113 17.49 -4.82 11.74
N GLU A 114 16.21 -4.71 12.11
CA GLU A 114 15.78 -3.90 13.26
C GLU A 114 16.45 -4.38 14.56
N SER A 115 16.32 -5.66 14.90
CA SER A 115 16.89 -6.24 16.12
C SER A 115 18.41 -6.27 16.15
N THR A 116 19.07 -6.27 14.98
CA THR A 116 20.52 -6.29 14.83
C THR A 116 21.14 -4.92 14.66
N SER A 117 20.33 -3.87 14.58
CA SER A 117 20.77 -2.48 14.46
C SER A 117 21.63 -2.04 15.65
N VAL A 118 22.42 -1.00 15.45
CA VAL A 118 23.25 -0.42 16.53
C VAL A 118 22.40 0.03 17.69
N GLY A 119 21.29 0.74 17.41
CA GLY A 119 20.34 1.21 18.42
C GLY A 119 19.55 0.08 19.07
N GLY A 120 19.13 -0.95 18.30
CA GLY A 120 18.42 -2.11 18.83
C GLY A 120 19.26 -2.92 19.83
N LYS A 121 20.56 -3.10 19.56
CA LYS A 121 21.51 -3.73 20.51
C LYS A 121 21.70 -2.94 21.80
N LYS A 122 21.47 -1.62 21.78
CA LYS A 122 21.52 -0.72 22.95
C LYS A 122 20.19 -0.63 23.68
N GLY A 123 19.18 -1.43 23.29
CA GLY A 123 17.85 -1.42 23.88
C GLY A 123 16.92 -0.33 23.32
N GLY A 124 17.25 0.24 22.16
CA GLY A 124 16.38 1.15 21.42
C GLY A 124 15.22 0.40 20.75
N VAL A 125 14.14 1.12 20.51
CA VAL A 125 12.94 0.65 19.80
C VAL A 125 12.75 1.49 18.54
N ALA A 126 12.56 0.84 17.38
CA ALA A 126 12.26 1.55 16.14
C ALA A 126 10.80 2.00 16.13
N ALA A 127 10.61 3.30 15.93
CA ALA A 127 9.29 3.92 15.74
C ALA A 127 9.09 4.14 14.24
N HIS A 128 8.21 3.34 13.62
CA HIS A 128 7.85 3.45 12.21
C HIS A 128 6.85 4.59 12.04
N SER A 129 7.28 5.69 11.41
CA SER A 129 6.41 6.84 11.12
C SER A 129 5.63 6.65 9.82
N LEU A 130 6.24 6.00 8.84
CA LEU A 130 5.62 5.65 7.56
C LEU A 130 5.76 4.14 7.33
N VAL A 131 4.69 3.50 6.91
CA VAL A 131 4.66 2.06 6.56
C VAL A 131 4.54 1.84 5.06
N ASP A 132 4.10 2.86 4.32
CA ASP A 132 4.00 2.90 2.86
C ASP A 132 4.35 4.29 2.35
N ILE A 133 4.79 4.38 1.10
CA ILE A 133 5.11 5.65 0.44
C ILE A 133 4.47 5.71 -0.95
N GLU A 134 4.02 6.90 -1.35
CA GLU A 134 3.51 7.12 -2.70
C GLU A 134 4.67 7.34 -3.66
N VAL A 135 4.78 6.45 -4.64
CA VAL A 135 5.79 6.51 -5.71
C VAL A 135 5.14 6.74 -7.06
N SER A 136 5.87 7.42 -7.94
CA SER A 136 5.53 7.62 -9.35
C SER A 136 6.49 6.78 -10.19
N CYS A 137 5.96 5.86 -10.98
CA CYS A 137 6.76 5.02 -11.87
C CYS A 137 5.95 4.56 -13.08
N LEU A 138 6.64 4.02 -14.07
CA LEU A 138 5.99 3.27 -15.14
C LEU A 138 5.53 1.90 -14.61
N PRO A 139 4.42 1.35 -15.12
CA PRO A 139 3.88 0.06 -14.66
C PRO A 139 4.88 -1.11 -14.68
N GLY A 140 5.82 -1.09 -15.64
CA GLY A 140 6.86 -2.12 -15.74
C GLY A 140 8.02 -1.98 -14.73
N ALA A 141 8.12 -0.83 -14.04
CA ALA A 141 9.16 -0.57 -13.04
C ALA A 141 8.61 -0.53 -11.61
N LEU A 142 7.35 -0.93 -11.40
CA LEU A 142 6.68 -0.91 -10.10
C LEU A 142 7.29 -1.98 -9.18
N PRO A 143 7.90 -1.60 -8.02
CA PRO A 143 8.46 -2.55 -7.06
C PRO A 143 7.35 -3.14 -6.17
N GLU A 144 7.52 -4.38 -5.73
CA GLU A 144 6.59 -5.02 -4.78
C GLU A 144 6.67 -4.37 -3.40
N PHE A 145 7.86 -4.05 -2.95
CA PHE A 145 8.18 -3.37 -1.69
C PHE A 145 9.50 -2.62 -1.81
N ILE A 146 9.77 -1.75 -0.86
CA ILE A 146 11.06 -1.04 -0.75
C ILE A 146 11.69 -1.44 0.57
N GLU A 147 12.94 -1.96 0.51
CA GLU A 147 13.68 -2.38 1.69
C GLU A 147 14.35 -1.18 2.37
N VAL A 148 14.14 -1.06 3.67
CA VAL A 148 14.77 -0.05 4.53
C VAL A 148 15.69 -0.76 5.52
N ASN A 149 16.99 -0.60 5.34
CA ASN A 149 17.99 -1.27 6.17
C ASN A 149 18.32 -0.44 7.42
N LEU A 150 17.97 -0.96 8.60
CA LEU A 150 18.17 -0.30 9.89
C LEU A 150 19.52 -0.66 10.57
N ALA A 151 20.40 -1.45 9.94
CA ALA A 151 21.62 -1.99 10.56
C ALA A 151 22.48 -0.90 11.23
N ASN A 152 22.60 0.27 10.61
CA ASN A 152 23.46 1.37 11.06
C ASN A 152 22.72 2.43 11.89
N LEU A 153 21.40 2.24 12.15
CA LEU A 153 20.59 3.22 12.86
C LEU A 153 20.89 3.16 14.36
N ASP A 154 21.35 4.27 14.96
CA ASP A 154 21.61 4.41 16.39
C ASP A 154 20.46 5.13 17.10
N ILE A 155 20.43 5.08 18.44
CA ILE A 155 19.41 5.76 19.27
C ILE A 155 19.46 7.26 19.02
N GLY A 156 18.30 7.86 18.75
CA GLY A 156 18.16 9.28 18.43
C GLY A 156 18.37 9.63 16.96
N ALA A 157 18.75 8.66 16.11
CA ALA A 157 18.84 8.85 14.67
C ALA A 157 17.52 8.51 13.97
N SER A 158 17.31 9.07 12.78
CA SER A 158 16.17 8.81 11.91
C SER A 158 16.63 8.61 10.46
N ILE A 159 15.87 7.81 9.72
CA ILE A 159 16.01 7.65 8.26
C ILE A 159 14.88 8.46 7.63
N HIS A 160 15.22 9.30 6.66
CA HIS A 160 14.28 10.13 5.91
C HIS A 160 13.96 9.51 4.54
N LEU A 161 12.96 10.08 3.85
CA LEU A 161 12.59 9.64 2.50
C LEU A 161 13.73 9.77 1.51
N SER A 162 14.60 10.78 1.67
CA SER A 162 15.79 11.02 0.85
C SER A 162 16.87 9.94 1.00
N ASP A 163 16.90 9.22 2.13
CA ASP A 163 17.89 8.18 2.43
C ASP A 163 17.53 6.82 1.83
N LEU A 164 16.33 6.69 1.25
CA LEU A 164 15.83 5.43 0.72
C LEU A 164 16.51 5.06 -0.60
N VAL A 165 16.90 3.81 -0.73
CA VAL A 165 17.46 3.26 -1.97
C VAL A 165 16.30 2.82 -2.87
N LEU A 166 16.06 3.59 -3.93
CA LEU A 166 14.99 3.32 -4.89
C LEU A 166 15.50 2.50 -6.08
N PRO A 167 14.68 1.59 -6.63
CA PRO A 167 14.97 0.96 -7.90
C PRO A 167 14.91 1.96 -9.06
N ALA A 168 15.52 1.60 -10.20
CA ALA A 168 15.56 2.47 -11.37
C ALA A 168 14.17 2.76 -11.93
N GLY A 169 13.89 4.05 -12.20
CA GLY A 169 12.60 4.48 -12.77
C GLY A 169 11.48 4.69 -11.76
N VAL A 170 11.80 4.73 -10.46
CA VAL A 170 10.85 5.02 -9.39
C VAL A 170 11.22 6.35 -8.73
N GLU A 171 10.23 7.23 -8.58
CA GLU A 171 10.38 8.54 -7.94
C GLU A 171 9.40 8.66 -6.77
N ILE A 172 9.84 9.21 -5.64
CA ILE A 172 8.97 9.49 -4.49
C ILE A 172 8.22 10.78 -4.76
N VAL A 173 6.88 10.70 -4.75
CA VAL A 173 6.01 11.86 -5.05
C VAL A 173 6.20 12.98 -4.02
N ALA A 174 6.41 12.65 -2.75
CA ALA A 174 6.63 13.62 -1.69
C ALA A 174 7.89 14.46 -1.91
N LEU A 175 9.02 13.85 -2.29
CA LEU A 175 10.27 14.57 -2.55
C LEU A 175 10.19 15.49 -3.77
N ALA A 176 9.35 15.15 -4.76
CA ALA A 176 9.12 16.01 -5.92
C ALA A 176 8.36 17.30 -5.57
N GLN A 177 7.69 17.38 -4.42
CA GLN A 177 6.97 18.56 -3.95
C GLN A 177 7.87 19.57 -3.22
N GLY A 178 9.09 19.18 -2.85
CA GLY A 178 10.07 20.03 -2.22
C GLY A 178 10.73 19.42 -0.98
N PRO A 179 11.84 20.04 -0.50
CA PRO A 179 12.62 19.52 0.63
C PRO A 179 11.85 19.53 1.97
N GLU A 180 10.78 20.31 2.08
CA GLU A 180 9.92 20.34 3.29
C GLU A 180 9.11 19.05 3.45
N HIS A 181 9.00 18.24 2.38
CA HIS A 181 8.29 16.96 2.37
C HIS A 181 9.21 15.75 2.62
N ASP A 182 10.47 15.99 3.01
CA ASP A 182 11.40 14.93 3.42
C ASP A 182 11.08 14.47 4.84
N LEU A 183 10.04 13.66 4.95
CA LEU A 183 9.54 13.16 6.23
C LEU A 183 10.40 12.01 6.77
N PRO A 184 10.53 11.88 8.12
CA PRO A 184 11.17 10.72 8.71
C PRO A 184 10.32 9.46 8.49
N VAL A 185 10.95 8.43 7.97
CA VAL A 185 10.35 7.11 7.71
C VAL A 185 10.36 6.27 8.99
N VAL A 186 11.50 6.24 9.64
CA VAL A 186 11.72 5.51 10.90
C VAL A 186 12.68 6.27 11.79
N SER A 187 12.42 6.26 13.09
CA SER A 187 13.31 6.82 14.10
C SER A 187 13.59 5.81 15.22
N MET A 188 14.83 5.77 15.70
CA MET A 188 15.21 4.88 16.81
C MET A 188 15.07 5.65 18.13
N MET A 189 14.13 5.22 18.96
CA MET A 189 13.87 5.81 20.27
C MET A 189 14.51 4.99 21.41
N PRO A 190 14.94 5.60 22.53
CA PRO A 190 15.40 4.84 23.68
C PRO A 190 14.24 3.99 24.24
N GLY A 191 14.51 2.70 24.47
CA GLY A 191 13.54 1.81 25.14
C GLY A 191 13.38 2.17 26.63
N LYS A 192 12.22 1.86 27.21
CA LYS A 192 11.89 2.15 28.63
C LYS A 192 12.72 1.38 29.67
N VAL A 193 13.64 0.50 29.26
CA VAL A 193 14.36 -0.41 30.18
C VAL A 193 15.55 0.25 30.90
N GLY A 194 15.81 1.54 30.73
CA GLY A 194 17.02 2.20 31.25
C GLY A 194 16.81 3.32 32.27
N GLN A 195 15.65 3.48 32.91
CA GLN A 195 15.43 4.61 33.86
C GLN A 195 15.48 4.27 35.35
N ASP A 196 15.72 3.01 35.73
CA ASP A 196 15.69 2.63 37.17
C ASP A 196 17.06 2.42 37.85
N GLU A 197 18.19 2.74 37.22
CA GLU A 197 19.51 2.54 37.87
C GLU A 197 20.37 3.81 38.06
N SER A 198 19.78 5.00 38.05
CA SER A 198 20.56 6.23 38.40
C SER A 198 19.94 7.10 39.49
N ALA A 199 19.26 6.50 40.50
CA ALA A 199 18.80 7.20 41.67
C ALA A 199 18.98 6.29 42.92
N ALA A 200 20.26 6.10 43.32
CA ALA A 200 20.62 5.65 44.64
C ALA A 200 22.01 6.23 45.01
#